data_5cceb055348f4f7b5baac2ef237857b4
#
_entry.id   5cceb055348f4f7b5baac2ef237857b4
#
_cell.length_a   1.000
_cell.length_b   1.000
_cell.length_c   1.000
_cell.angle_alpha   90.00
_cell.angle_beta   90.00
_cell.angle_gamma   90.00
#
_symmetry.space_group_name_H-M   'P 1'
#
loop_
_entity.id
_entity.type
_entity.pdbx_description
1 polymer ?
#
loop_
_entity_poly.entity_id
_entity_poly.type
_entity_poly.pdbx_seq_one_letter_code
_entity_poly.pdbx_strand_id
1 'polypeptide(L)'
;MKQNNYVIGITGGIGSGKSLALSYLQNKYNCFVIKADDIGNEVKLKGNSCYKDIVKLLGRDILGEDKEIDKSLMAEKIFADSVLVEKVNYIIHPAVRKEIEKLIKENSKDFKIFVIEAALLVEAGYFSMLNELWEVNASKDTRIERLMSSRDYSLEKCESIIAMQHDTFFYENANNEYLKKTKRKDYYGFKIINNDSTPENLYEQIDKAMEEINGRF
;
A
#
# COMPACT_ATOMS: atom_id res chain seq x y z
N MET A 1 -6.82 -28.47 -3.29
CA MET A 1 -7.85 -27.58 -2.73
C MET A 1 -7.40 -26.16 -3.00
N LYS A 2 -8.18 -25.33 -3.71
CA LYS A 2 -7.90 -23.88 -3.79
C LYS A 2 -8.07 -23.34 -2.37
N GLN A 3 -7.00 -22.87 -1.76
CA GLN A 3 -7.10 -22.11 -0.51
C GLN A 3 -7.84 -20.82 -0.84
N ASN A 4 -9.03 -20.65 -0.29
CA ASN A 4 -9.85 -19.46 -0.45
C ASN A 4 -9.34 -18.37 0.49
N ASN A 5 -8.17 -17.81 0.21
CA ASN A 5 -7.69 -16.63 0.91
C ASN A 5 -8.39 -15.40 0.32
N TYR A 6 -8.83 -14.50 1.19
CA TYR A 6 -9.38 -13.22 0.79
C TYR A 6 -8.33 -12.13 0.98
N VAL A 7 -8.11 -11.33 -0.05
CA VAL A 7 -7.07 -10.29 -0.04
C VAL A 7 -7.71 -8.92 -0.21
N ILE A 8 -7.56 -8.09 0.80
CA ILE A 8 -7.99 -6.68 0.80
C ILE A 8 -6.76 -5.82 0.52
N GLY A 9 -6.84 -4.95 -0.48
CA GLY A 9 -5.86 -3.88 -0.67
C GLY A 9 -6.29 -2.64 0.11
N ILE A 10 -5.42 -2.07 0.93
CA ILE A 10 -5.70 -0.81 1.63
C ILE A 10 -4.74 0.27 1.15
N THR A 11 -5.33 1.37 0.67
CA THR A 11 -4.65 2.59 0.28
C THR A 11 -5.23 3.81 0.98
N GLY A 12 -4.74 4.98 0.67
CA GLY A 12 -5.21 6.27 1.20
C GLY A 12 -4.05 7.21 1.52
N GLY A 13 -4.33 8.48 1.63
CA GLY A 13 -3.33 9.51 1.82
C GLY A 13 -2.65 9.48 3.20
N ILE A 14 -1.55 10.21 3.30
CA ILE A 14 -0.89 10.45 4.60
C ILE A 14 -1.87 11.18 5.54
N GLY A 15 -1.92 10.79 6.81
CA GLY A 15 -2.84 11.38 7.79
C GLY A 15 -4.29 10.86 7.71
N SER A 16 -4.65 10.00 6.74
CA SER A 16 -6.01 9.44 6.62
C SER A 16 -6.38 8.44 7.73
N GLY A 17 -5.39 7.87 8.43
CA GLY A 17 -5.63 6.91 9.51
C GLY A 17 -5.56 5.44 9.11
N LYS A 18 -4.91 5.11 8.00
CA LYS A 18 -4.66 3.71 7.58
C LYS A 18 -4.15 2.82 8.71
N SER A 19 -3.17 3.29 9.48
CA SER A 19 -2.58 2.52 10.57
C SER A 19 -3.61 2.12 11.63
N LEU A 20 -4.61 2.97 11.90
CA LEU A 20 -5.70 2.67 12.83
C LEU A 20 -6.61 1.57 12.26
N ALA A 21 -6.98 1.68 10.98
CA ALA A 21 -7.78 0.67 10.29
C ALA A 21 -7.06 -0.70 10.24
N LEU A 22 -5.76 -0.69 9.92
CA LEU A 22 -4.93 -1.91 9.89
C LEU A 22 -4.86 -2.58 11.26
N SER A 23 -4.60 -1.80 12.32
CA SER A 23 -4.57 -2.31 13.70
C SER A 23 -5.92 -2.92 14.10
N TYR A 24 -7.02 -2.28 13.73
CA TYR A 24 -8.35 -2.80 14.01
C TYR A 24 -8.64 -4.12 13.29
N LEU A 25 -8.33 -4.20 11.99
CA LEU A 25 -8.46 -5.42 11.20
C LEU A 25 -7.62 -6.57 11.77
N GLN A 26 -6.39 -6.27 12.18
CA GLN A 26 -5.50 -7.26 12.75
C GLN A 26 -6.01 -7.77 14.11
N ASN A 27 -6.41 -6.87 15.00
CA ASN A 27 -6.78 -7.23 16.39
C ASN A 27 -8.16 -7.88 16.48
N LYS A 28 -9.15 -7.38 15.74
CA LYS A 28 -10.54 -7.87 15.81
C LYS A 28 -10.82 -9.04 14.88
N TYR A 29 -10.25 -9.01 13.67
CA TYR A 29 -10.58 -9.97 12.62
C TYR A 29 -9.46 -10.96 12.31
N ASN A 30 -8.36 -10.90 13.07
CA ASN A 30 -7.19 -11.75 12.86
C ASN A 30 -6.71 -11.73 11.39
N CYS A 31 -6.71 -10.54 10.77
CA CYS A 31 -6.18 -10.36 9.43
C CYS A 31 -4.64 -10.37 9.46
N PHE A 32 -4.03 -11.01 8.45
CA PHE A 32 -2.58 -10.92 8.25
C PHE A 32 -2.25 -9.66 7.44
N VAL A 33 -1.61 -8.68 8.08
CA VAL A 33 -1.27 -7.39 7.47
C VAL A 33 0.11 -7.47 6.81
N ILE A 34 0.18 -7.11 5.54
CA ILE A 34 1.39 -7.04 4.72
C ILE A 34 1.59 -5.59 4.29
N LYS A 35 2.69 -4.98 4.73
CA LYS A 35 3.07 -3.62 4.31
C LYS A 35 4.02 -3.72 3.12
N ALA A 36 3.52 -3.45 1.94
CA ALA A 36 4.29 -3.58 0.70
C ALA A 36 5.49 -2.61 0.63
N ASP A 37 5.36 -1.44 1.26
CA ASP A 37 6.45 -0.46 1.31
C ASP A 37 7.63 -0.97 2.16
N ASP A 38 7.37 -1.71 3.25
CA ASP A 38 8.40 -2.35 4.07
C ASP A 38 9.14 -3.44 3.26
N ILE A 39 8.39 -4.29 2.55
CA ILE A 39 8.96 -5.29 1.64
C ILE A 39 9.79 -4.60 0.54
N GLY A 40 9.30 -3.49 -0.02
CA GLY A 40 10.02 -2.67 -0.99
C GLY A 40 11.36 -2.14 -0.46
N ASN A 41 11.46 -1.90 0.85
CA ASN A 41 12.73 -1.57 1.49
C ASN A 41 13.62 -2.81 1.66
N GLU A 42 13.07 -3.94 2.07
CA GLU A 42 13.82 -5.19 2.28
C GLU A 42 14.45 -5.74 0.99
N VAL A 43 13.70 -5.76 -0.12
CA VAL A 43 14.23 -6.30 -1.40
C VAL A 43 15.40 -5.51 -1.94
N LYS A 44 15.60 -4.27 -1.47
CA LYS A 44 16.73 -3.38 -1.83
C LYS A 44 17.97 -3.60 -0.98
N LEU A 45 17.88 -4.27 0.18
CA LEU A 45 19.02 -4.51 1.07
C LEU A 45 20.06 -5.39 0.37
N LYS A 46 21.33 -5.17 0.72
CA LYS A 46 22.45 -5.92 0.19
C LYS A 46 22.29 -7.42 0.43
N GLY A 47 22.42 -8.17 -0.66
CA GLY A 47 22.18 -9.61 -0.67
C GLY A 47 20.77 -10.02 -1.09
N ASN A 48 19.81 -9.09 -1.10
CA ASN A 48 18.45 -9.35 -1.55
C ASN A 48 18.27 -9.15 -3.07
N SER A 49 17.08 -9.49 -3.55
CA SER A 49 16.83 -9.72 -4.97
C SER A 49 17.05 -8.51 -5.86
N CYS A 50 16.72 -7.29 -5.40
CA CYS A 50 16.81 -6.08 -6.23
C CYS A 50 18.13 -5.31 -6.10
N TYR A 51 18.92 -5.58 -5.06
CA TYR A 51 20.12 -4.80 -4.76
C TYR A 51 21.08 -4.66 -5.95
N LYS A 52 21.47 -5.80 -6.54
CA LYS A 52 22.44 -5.81 -7.65
C LYS A 52 21.94 -5.08 -8.88
N ASP A 53 20.66 -5.24 -9.21
CA ASP A 53 20.08 -4.63 -10.42
C ASP A 53 19.90 -3.12 -10.26
N ILE A 54 19.53 -2.67 -9.05
CA ILE A 54 19.44 -1.23 -8.74
C ILE A 54 20.82 -0.59 -8.78
N VAL A 55 21.85 -1.21 -8.14
CA VAL A 55 23.21 -0.69 -8.18
C VAL A 55 23.78 -0.70 -9.59
N LYS A 56 23.46 -1.70 -10.41
CA LYS A 56 23.84 -1.71 -11.83
C LYS A 56 23.15 -0.60 -12.63
N LEU A 57 21.89 -0.32 -12.34
CA LEU A 57 21.12 0.73 -13.04
C LEU A 57 21.55 2.12 -12.64
N LEU A 58 21.71 2.38 -11.33
CA LEU A 58 21.92 3.72 -10.78
C LEU A 58 23.40 4.05 -10.53
N GLY A 59 24.29 3.05 -10.51
CA GLY A 59 25.70 3.25 -10.17
C GLY A 59 25.99 3.04 -8.70
N ARG A 60 27.29 3.02 -8.33
CA ARG A 60 27.76 2.80 -6.96
C ARG A 60 27.71 4.04 -6.07
N ASP A 61 27.52 5.19 -6.65
CA ASP A 61 27.40 6.49 -5.98
C ASP A 61 26.13 6.64 -5.12
N ILE A 62 25.18 5.70 -5.26
CA ILE A 62 24.02 5.59 -4.36
C ILE A 62 24.29 4.78 -3.10
N LEU A 63 25.51 4.27 -2.91
CA LEU A 63 25.85 3.42 -1.75
C LEU A 63 26.43 4.24 -0.61
N GLY A 64 25.97 3.95 0.61
CA GLY A 64 26.59 4.42 1.84
C GLY A 64 27.93 3.73 2.15
N GLU A 65 28.57 4.12 3.26
CA GLU A 65 29.85 3.54 3.72
C GLU A 65 29.74 2.05 4.03
N ASP A 66 28.57 1.60 4.49
CA ASP A 66 28.22 0.19 4.76
C ASP A 66 27.95 -0.64 3.49
N LYS A 67 28.00 0.02 2.33
CA LYS A 67 27.64 -0.53 1.02
C LYS A 67 26.17 -0.92 0.87
N GLU A 68 25.29 -0.44 1.74
CA GLU A 68 23.85 -0.47 1.53
C GLU A 68 23.42 0.69 0.61
N ILE A 69 22.23 0.55 0.00
CA ILE A 69 21.67 1.63 -0.80
C ILE A 69 21.21 2.74 0.16
N ASP A 70 21.84 3.91 0.05
CA ASP A 70 21.39 5.10 0.77
C ASP A 70 20.11 5.65 0.14
N LYS A 71 19.05 5.78 0.96
CA LYS A 71 17.73 6.20 0.50
C LYS A 71 17.73 7.63 -0.06
N SER A 72 18.54 8.51 0.53
CA SER A 72 18.60 9.91 0.12
C SER A 72 19.33 10.08 -1.20
N LEU A 73 20.51 9.42 -1.34
CA LEU A 73 21.29 9.42 -2.57
C LEU A 73 20.51 8.77 -3.72
N MET A 74 19.84 7.65 -3.45
CA MET A 74 18.96 7.01 -4.42
C MET A 74 17.81 7.93 -4.82
N ALA A 75 17.12 8.55 -3.86
CA ALA A 75 16.01 9.47 -4.13
C ALA A 75 16.45 10.67 -4.96
N GLU A 76 17.55 11.33 -4.60
CA GLU A 76 18.11 12.44 -5.35
C GLU A 76 18.36 12.07 -6.82
N LYS A 77 18.95 10.89 -7.04
CA LYS A 77 19.27 10.41 -8.38
C LYS A 77 18.04 10.09 -9.23
N ILE A 78 17.03 9.47 -8.66
CA ILE A 78 15.81 9.09 -9.40
C ILE A 78 14.85 10.26 -9.60
N PHE A 79 14.79 11.23 -8.65
CA PHE A 79 13.92 12.41 -8.82
C PHE A 79 14.37 13.35 -9.94
N ALA A 80 15.64 13.30 -10.32
CA ALA A 80 16.17 14.06 -11.44
C ALA A 80 15.74 13.52 -12.81
N ASP A 81 15.24 12.28 -12.88
CA ASP A 81 14.89 11.61 -14.15
C ASP A 81 13.71 10.63 -13.95
N SER A 82 12.55 11.00 -14.49
CA SER A 82 11.34 10.17 -14.43
C SER A 82 11.50 8.79 -15.07
N VAL A 83 12.37 8.65 -16.07
CA VAL A 83 12.68 7.36 -16.71
C VAL A 83 13.41 6.44 -15.74
N LEU A 84 14.24 6.98 -14.86
CA LEU A 84 14.89 6.18 -13.81
C LEU A 84 13.89 5.71 -12.76
N VAL A 85 12.89 6.53 -12.40
CA VAL A 85 11.80 6.10 -11.52
C VAL A 85 11.09 4.87 -12.08
N GLU A 86 10.71 4.92 -13.37
CA GLU A 86 10.04 3.78 -14.02
C GLU A 86 10.91 2.53 -14.06
N LYS A 87 12.20 2.67 -14.39
CA LYS A 87 13.14 1.54 -14.42
C LYS A 87 13.34 0.92 -13.04
N VAL A 88 13.46 1.73 -12.00
CA VAL A 88 13.55 1.26 -10.61
C VAL A 88 12.29 0.54 -10.19
N ASN A 89 11.11 1.10 -10.50
CA ASN A 89 9.82 0.47 -10.24
C ASN A 89 9.68 -0.87 -10.97
N TYR A 90 10.16 -0.97 -12.21
CA TYR A 90 10.17 -2.22 -12.98
C TYR A 90 11.01 -3.32 -12.32
N ILE A 91 12.07 -2.96 -11.58
CA ILE A 91 12.88 -3.91 -10.80
C ILE A 91 12.17 -4.28 -9.49
N ILE A 92 11.63 -3.29 -8.75
CA ILE A 92 11.13 -3.47 -7.40
C ILE A 92 9.74 -4.13 -7.38
N HIS A 93 8.79 -3.67 -8.19
CA HIS A 93 7.39 -4.14 -8.10
C HIS A 93 7.23 -5.66 -8.29
N PRO A 94 7.90 -6.32 -9.27
CA PRO A 94 7.82 -7.77 -9.41
C PRO A 94 8.39 -8.53 -8.21
N ALA A 95 9.48 -8.01 -7.61
CA ALA A 95 10.11 -8.62 -6.45
C ALA A 95 9.22 -8.51 -5.19
N VAL A 96 8.63 -7.34 -4.97
CA VAL A 96 7.66 -7.11 -3.88
C VAL A 96 6.45 -8.01 -4.05
N ARG A 97 5.88 -8.08 -5.27
CA ARG A 97 4.75 -8.97 -5.56
C ARG A 97 5.06 -10.42 -5.23
N LYS A 98 6.20 -10.92 -5.67
CA LYS A 98 6.65 -12.28 -5.40
C LYS A 98 6.77 -12.57 -3.91
N GLU A 99 7.28 -11.62 -3.13
CA GLU A 99 7.40 -11.78 -1.69
C GLU A 99 6.04 -11.73 -0.99
N ILE A 100 5.12 -10.86 -1.44
CA ILE A 100 3.72 -10.84 -0.97
C ILE A 100 3.04 -12.19 -1.24
N GLU A 101 3.15 -12.72 -2.46
CA GLU A 101 2.58 -14.04 -2.83
C GLU A 101 3.14 -15.18 -1.96
N LYS A 102 4.44 -15.12 -1.66
CA LYS A 102 5.09 -16.07 -0.76
C LYS A 102 4.55 -15.96 0.66
N LEU A 103 4.45 -14.74 1.23
CA LEU A 103 3.90 -14.50 2.57
C LEU A 103 2.45 -14.99 2.68
N ILE A 104 1.61 -14.72 1.69
CA ILE A 104 0.23 -15.22 1.66
C ILE A 104 0.23 -16.76 1.68
N LYS A 105 1.05 -17.39 0.85
CA LYS A 105 1.13 -18.86 0.77
C LYS A 105 1.60 -19.49 2.07
N GLU A 106 2.63 -18.95 2.68
CA GLU A 106 3.22 -19.46 3.92
C GLU A 106 2.26 -19.36 5.11
N ASN A 107 1.46 -18.27 5.16
CA ASN A 107 0.54 -18.00 6.27
C ASN A 107 -0.92 -18.42 6.00
N SER A 108 -1.21 -18.98 4.85
CA SER A 108 -2.57 -19.32 4.41
C SER A 108 -3.26 -20.41 5.21
N LYS A 109 -2.54 -21.17 6.04
CA LYS A 109 -3.12 -22.16 6.96
C LYS A 109 -3.69 -21.51 8.23
N ASP A 110 -3.07 -20.43 8.67
CA ASP A 110 -3.38 -19.77 9.95
C ASP A 110 -4.30 -18.56 9.74
N PHE A 111 -4.27 -17.94 8.55
CA PHE A 111 -5.04 -16.76 8.22
C PHE A 111 -5.91 -16.97 6.97
N LYS A 112 -7.15 -16.51 7.04
CA LYS A 112 -8.08 -16.52 5.90
C LYS A 112 -8.09 -15.19 5.14
N ILE A 113 -7.85 -14.09 5.84
CA ILE A 113 -7.92 -12.73 5.31
C ILE A 113 -6.54 -12.10 5.40
N PHE A 114 -6.07 -11.61 4.27
CA PHE A 114 -4.83 -10.88 4.11
C PHE A 114 -5.13 -9.43 3.76
N VAL A 115 -4.36 -8.52 4.30
CA VAL A 115 -4.48 -7.09 4.01
C VAL A 115 -3.15 -6.61 3.46
N ILE A 116 -3.14 -6.14 2.21
CA ILE A 116 -1.97 -5.53 1.59
C ILE A 116 -2.11 -4.02 1.70
N GLU A 117 -1.19 -3.38 2.42
CA GLU A 117 -1.11 -1.92 2.50
C GLU A 117 0.05 -1.42 1.63
N ALA A 118 -0.25 -0.46 0.76
CA ALA A 118 0.74 0.25 -0.03
C ALA A 118 0.27 1.67 -0.37
N ALA A 119 1.21 2.60 -0.39
CA ALA A 119 0.96 3.96 -0.86
C ALA A 119 0.68 4.00 -2.37
N LEU A 120 1.37 3.17 -3.15
CA LEU A 120 1.29 3.08 -4.61
C LEU A 120 0.64 1.76 -5.08
N LEU A 121 -0.42 1.33 -4.39
CA LEU A 121 -1.05 0.02 -4.61
C LEU A 121 -1.60 -0.16 -6.03
N VAL A 122 -2.18 0.90 -6.59
CA VAL A 122 -2.75 0.92 -7.94
C VAL A 122 -1.64 0.96 -8.99
N GLU A 123 -0.69 1.86 -8.83
CA GLU A 123 0.43 2.09 -9.76
C GLU A 123 1.36 0.88 -9.82
N ALA A 124 1.55 0.19 -8.70
CA ALA A 124 2.31 -1.06 -8.64
C ALA A 124 1.57 -2.26 -9.25
N GLY A 125 0.32 -2.08 -9.70
CA GLY A 125 -0.45 -3.10 -10.40
C GLY A 125 -0.92 -4.26 -9.51
N TYR A 126 -1.15 -4.02 -8.22
CA TYR A 126 -1.54 -5.08 -7.28
C TYR A 126 -3.00 -5.55 -7.41
N PHE A 127 -3.84 -4.89 -8.22
CA PHE A 127 -5.25 -5.28 -8.43
C PHE A 127 -5.45 -6.78 -8.69
N SER A 128 -4.55 -7.40 -9.47
CA SER A 128 -4.68 -8.82 -9.80
C SER A 128 -4.55 -9.77 -8.60
N MET A 129 -4.04 -9.26 -7.47
CA MET A 129 -3.90 -10.01 -6.22
C MET A 129 -5.07 -9.78 -5.26
N LEU A 130 -5.86 -8.72 -5.48
CA LEU A 130 -6.90 -8.28 -4.55
C LEU A 130 -8.25 -8.93 -4.84
N ASN A 131 -9.06 -9.10 -3.80
CA ASN A 131 -10.49 -9.34 -3.90
C ASN A 131 -11.29 -8.06 -3.72
N GLU A 132 -10.79 -7.09 -2.97
CA GLU A 132 -11.33 -5.75 -2.83
C GLU A 132 -10.21 -4.71 -2.68
N LEU A 133 -10.49 -3.47 -3.11
CA LEU A 133 -9.68 -2.30 -2.82
C LEU A 133 -10.43 -1.39 -1.85
N TRP A 134 -9.80 -1.02 -0.74
CA TRP A 134 -10.33 -0.06 0.22
C TRP A 134 -9.46 1.19 0.27
N GLU A 135 -10.08 2.33 0.21
CA GLU A 135 -9.43 3.60 0.52
C GLU A 135 -9.84 4.04 1.92
N VAL A 136 -8.86 4.21 2.80
CA VAL A 136 -9.08 4.94 4.06
C VAL A 136 -8.93 6.41 3.75
N ASN A 137 -10.03 7.13 3.75
CA ASN A 137 -10.10 8.54 3.37
C ASN A 137 -10.35 9.42 4.60
N ALA A 138 -9.81 10.65 4.56
CA ALA A 138 -10.14 11.73 5.46
C ALA A 138 -9.99 13.07 4.72
N SER A 139 -10.75 14.06 5.13
CA SER A 139 -10.70 15.41 4.55
C SER A 139 -9.31 16.01 4.64
N LYS A 140 -9.01 16.95 3.76
CA LYS A 140 -7.72 17.66 3.75
C LYS A 140 -7.45 18.30 5.12
N ASP A 141 -8.45 18.92 5.73
CA ASP A 141 -8.30 19.63 7.00
C ASP A 141 -7.99 18.65 8.14
N THR A 142 -8.72 17.55 8.25
CA THR A 142 -8.45 16.48 9.22
C THR A 142 -7.04 15.90 9.07
N ARG A 143 -6.61 15.69 7.83
CA ARG A 143 -5.26 15.16 7.55
C ARG A 143 -4.17 16.15 7.95
N ILE A 144 -4.35 17.46 7.66
CA ILE A 144 -3.43 18.53 8.07
C ILE A 144 -3.33 18.57 9.59
N GLU A 145 -4.46 18.62 10.30
CA GLU A 145 -4.50 18.66 11.75
C GLU A 145 -3.72 17.48 12.37
N ARG A 146 -3.97 16.28 11.87
CA ARG A 146 -3.27 15.06 12.34
C ARG A 146 -1.77 15.09 12.05
N LEU A 147 -1.35 15.59 10.90
CA LEU A 147 0.06 15.68 10.54
C LEU A 147 0.80 16.72 11.35
N MET A 148 0.19 17.86 11.60
CA MET A 148 0.77 18.91 12.47
C MET A 148 0.90 18.41 13.91
N SER A 149 -0.14 17.74 14.45
CA SER A 149 -0.15 17.28 15.84
C SER A 149 0.74 16.06 16.09
N SER A 150 0.82 15.10 15.14
CA SER A 150 1.52 13.82 15.37
C SER A 150 2.94 13.76 14.80
N ARG A 151 3.29 14.63 13.83
CA ARG A 151 4.58 14.63 13.13
C ARG A 151 5.30 15.96 13.16
N ASP A 152 4.73 16.96 13.81
CA ASP A 152 5.28 18.33 13.89
C ASP A 152 5.59 18.92 12.50
N TYR A 153 4.73 18.63 11.51
CA TYR A 153 4.89 19.18 10.16
C TYR A 153 4.31 20.60 10.10
N SER A 154 4.97 21.49 9.36
CA SER A 154 4.39 22.80 9.05
C SER A 154 3.18 22.65 8.13
N LEU A 155 2.28 23.64 8.13
CA LEU A 155 1.13 23.70 7.23
C LEU A 155 1.55 23.55 5.76
N GLU A 156 2.56 24.30 5.33
CA GLU A 156 3.09 24.27 3.96
C GLU A 156 3.58 22.88 3.57
N LYS A 157 4.27 22.18 4.49
CA LYS A 157 4.73 20.81 4.26
C LYS A 157 3.56 19.83 4.15
N CYS A 158 2.53 20.00 5.00
CA CYS A 158 1.32 19.18 4.94
C CYS A 158 0.61 19.35 3.59
N GLU A 159 0.39 20.61 3.17
CA GLU A 159 -0.27 20.93 1.91
C GLU A 159 0.50 20.39 0.69
N SER A 160 1.83 20.58 0.69
CA SER A 160 2.70 20.07 -0.38
C SER A 160 2.61 18.55 -0.51
N ILE A 161 2.71 17.80 0.59
CA ILE A 161 2.65 16.33 0.55
C ILE A 161 1.26 15.85 0.13
N ILE A 162 0.19 16.49 0.62
CA ILE A 162 -1.17 16.11 0.28
C ILE A 162 -1.45 16.37 -1.21
N ALA A 163 -0.97 17.49 -1.75
CA ALA A 163 -1.15 17.84 -3.16
C ALA A 163 -0.46 16.88 -4.14
N MET A 164 0.57 16.18 -3.71
CA MET A 164 1.25 15.16 -4.52
C MET A 164 0.58 13.78 -4.50
N GLN A 165 -0.44 13.58 -3.69
CA GLN A 165 -1.14 12.30 -3.57
C GLN A 165 -2.38 12.25 -4.44
N HIS A 166 -2.73 11.05 -4.87
CA HIS A 166 -3.99 10.81 -5.57
C HIS A 166 -5.19 11.01 -4.65
N ASP A 167 -6.28 11.42 -5.25
CA ASP A 167 -7.58 11.55 -4.62
C ASP A 167 -8.46 10.29 -4.82
N THR A 168 -9.61 10.27 -4.19
CA THR A 168 -10.59 9.19 -4.31
C THR A 168 -11.00 8.93 -5.76
N PHE A 169 -11.12 9.97 -6.58
CA PHE A 169 -11.49 9.83 -7.98
C PHE A 169 -10.49 9.02 -8.80
N PHE A 170 -9.19 9.15 -8.50
CA PHE A 170 -8.15 8.32 -9.12
C PHE A 170 -8.38 6.83 -8.82
N TYR A 171 -8.65 6.47 -7.56
CA TYR A 171 -8.85 5.08 -7.15
C TYR A 171 -10.14 4.49 -7.72
N GLU A 172 -11.22 5.27 -7.76
CA GLU A 172 -12.48 4.88 -8.40
C GLU A 172 -12.30 4.60 -9.89
N ASN A 173 -11.62 5.49 -10.61
CA ASN A 173 -11.36 5.30 -12.04
C ASN A 173 -10.50 4.07 -12.30
N ALA A 174 -9.44 3.88 -11.54
CA ALA A 174 -8.57 2.70 -11.67
C ALA A 174 -9.34 1.40 -11.40
N ASN A 175 -10.21 1.39 -10.38
CA ASN A 175 -11.11 0.27 -10.11
C ASN A 175 -12.07 0.00 -11.29
N ASN A 176 -12.72 1.04 -11.80
CA ASN A 176 -13.67 0.92 -12.90
C ASN A 176 -13.01 0.43 -14.20
N GLU A 177 -11.79 0.88 -14.47
CA GLU A 177 -11.00 0.37 -15.59
C GLU A 177 -10.60 -1.10 -15.39
N TYR A 178 -10.20 -1.47 -14.18
CA TYR A 178 -9.88 -2.86 -13.87
C TYR A 178 -11.10 -3.77 -14.05
N LEU A 179 -12.28 -3.37 -13.54
CA LEU A 179 -13.53 -4.11 -13.71
C LEU A 179 -13.92 -4.31 -15.18
N LYS A 180 -13.70 -3.29 -16.04
CA LYS A 180 -13.96 -3.41 -17.48
C LYS A 180 -13.03 -4.41 -18.19
N LYS A 181 -11.80 -4.53 -17.72
CA LYS A 181 -10.75 -5.37 -18.31
C LYS A 181 -10.71 -6.79 -17.76
N THR A 182 -11.13 -6.98 -16.48
CA THR A 182 -11.05 -8.28 -15.81
C THR A 182 -12.29 -9.12 -16.04
N LYS A 183 -12.08 -10.46 -16.12
CA LYS A 183 -13.16 -11.45 -16.07
C LYS A 183 -13.23 -12.14 -14.71
N ARG A 184 -12.51 -11.64 -13.71
CA ARG A 184 -12.47 -12.22 -12.38
C ARG A 184 -13.81 -12.04 -11.68
N LYS A 185 -14.37 -13.18 -11.20
CA LYS A 185 -15.62 -13.19 -10.43
C LYS A 185 -15.37 -13.02 -8.92
N ASP A 186 -14.13 -13.12 -8.50
CA ASP A 186 -13.66 -13.03 -7.12
C ASP A 186 -13.04 -11.64 -6.79
N TYR A 187 -13.26 -10.64 -7.65
CA TYR A 187 -12.97 -9.24 -7.37
C TYR A 187 -14.30 -8.49 -7.18
N TYR A 188 -14.46 -7.86 -6.02
CA TYR A 188 -15.73 -7.31 -5.54
C TYR A 188 -15.78 -5.77 -5.58
N GLY A 189 -14.69 -5.12 -6.00
CA GLY A 189 -14.69 -3.69 -6.29
C GLY A 189 -13.97 -2.84 -5.27
N PHE A 190 -14.42 -1.60 -5.15
CA PHE A 190 -13.79 -0.53 -4.38
C PHE A 190 -14.71 -0.06 -3.26
N LYS A 191 -14.14 0.22 -2.07
CA LYS A 191 -14.85 0.78 -0.92
C LYS A 191 -14.09 1.99 -0.38
N ILE A 192 -14.85 2.98 0.08
CA ILE A 192 -14.32 4.13 0.81
C ILE A 192 -14.66 3.93 2.28
N ILE A 193 -13.65 4.01 3.13
CA ILE A 193 -13.75 3.98 4.60
C ILE A 193 -13.40 5.38 5.09
N ASN A 194 -14.41 6.17 5.45
CA ASN A 194 -14.23 7.55 5.88
C ASN A 194 -13.78 7.65 7.33
N ASN A 195 -12.77 8.47 7.58
CA ASN A 195 -12.16 8.65 8.89
C ASN A 195 -12.04 10.13 9.28
N ASP A 196 -13.14 10.88 9.11
CA ASP A 196 -13.23 12.30 9.50
C ASP A 196 -13.81 12.51 10.90
N SER A 197 -14.29 11.46 11.54
CA SER A 197 -14.92 11.53 12.85
C SER A 197 -14.17 10.70 13.90
N THR A 198 -14.88 10.02 14.76
CA THR A 198 -14.28 9.23 15.87
C THR A 198 -13.75 7.88 15.38
N PRO A 199 -12.82 7.27 16.12
CA PRO A 199 -12.36 5.91 15.84
C PRO A 199 -13.50 4.89 15.78
N GLU A 200 -14.53 5.04 16.59
CA GLU A 200 -15.70 4.16 16.63
C GLU A 200 -16.44 4.17 15.29
N ASN A 201 -16.59 5.34 14.68
CA ASN A 201 -17.23 5.45 13.37
C ASN A 201 -16.41 4.76 12.27
N LEU A 202 -15.08 4.87 12.33
CA LEU A 202 -14.19 4.11 11.43
C LEU A 202 -14.40 2.59 11.63
N TYR A 203 -14.45 2.14 12.89
CA TYR A 203 -14.62 0.72 13.22
C TYR A 203 -15.97 0.17 12.75
N GLU A 204 -17.06 0.93 12.91
CA GLU A 204 -18.38 0.52 12.42
C GLU A 204 -18.41 0.34 10.89
N GLN A 205 -17.73 1.20 10.14
CA GLN A 205 -17.62 1.06 8.69
C GLN A 205 -16.81 -0.19 8.30
N ILE A 206 -15.71 -0.44 9.01
CA ILE A 206 -14.90 -1.66 8.81
C ILE A 206 -15.72 -2.90 9.16
N ASP A 207 -16.47 -2.87 10.28
CA ASP A 207 -17.32 -4.00 10.70
C ASP A 207 -18.34 -4.37 9.63
N LYS A 208 -19.05 -3.39 9.07
CA LYS A 208 -20.00 -3.60 7.96
C LYS A 208 -19.33 -4.21 6.73
N ALA A 209 -18.16 -3.71 6.38
CA ALA A 209 -17.42 -4.25 5.22
C ALA A 209 -16.93 -5.69 5.48
N MET A 210 -16.53 -6.00 6.71
CA MET A 210 -16.11 -7.35 7.11
C MET A 210 -17.28 -8.33 7.19
N GLU A 211 -18.47 -7.91 7.60
CA GLU A 211 -19.70 -8.72 7.57
C GLU A 211 -20.02 -9.18 6.13
N GLU A 212 -19.91 -8.27 5.15
CA GLU A 212 -20.09 -8.62 3.74
C GLU A 212 -19.07 -9.66 3.26
N ILE A 213 -17.80 -9.53 3.69
CA ILE A 213 -16.74 -10.48 3.35
C ILE A 213 -17.03 -11.85 3.98
N ASN A 214 -17.41 -11.89 5.26
CA ASN A 214 -17.73 -13.14 5.96
C ASN A 214 -18.93 -13.88 5.32
N GLY A 215 -19.87 -13.17 4.73
CA GLY A 215 -20.98 -13.76 3.99
C GLY A 215 -20.60 -14.41 2.65
N ARG A 216 -19.33 -14.28 2.22
CA ARG A 216 -18.80 -14.83 0.96
C ARG A 216 -18.01 -16.13 1.12
N PHE A 217 -17.74 -16.56 2.37
CA PHE A 217 -17.02 -17.81 2.68
C PHE A 217 -17.96 -19.05 2.85
#